data_715ab5d99c976ac985446547eb07b615
#
_entry.id   715ab5d99c976ac985446547eb07b615
#
_cell.length_a   1.000
_cell.length_b   1.000
_cell.length_c   1.000
_cell.angle_alpha   90.00
_cell.angle_beta   90.00
_cell.angle_gamma   90.00
#
_symmetry.space_group_name_H-M   'P 1'
#
loop_
_entity.id
_entity.type
_entity.pdbx_description
1 polymer ?
#
loop_
_entity_poly.entity_id
_entity_poly.type
_entity_poly.pdbx_seq_one_letter_code
_entity_poly.pdbx_strand_id
1 'polypeptide(L)'
;MKLFYSPASPYARKVRVVAIELGLGDRLALETTDVSPGKPNRAYAETRNPLRKIPALEADDGSTIYDSTVICEYLDQLAGGGMLFPREPSLRWRVLTNHALAQGMCDAAILFRYEVAIRPEPQRWSTWLEDQWDRIESGLKWFDQNSAELSEPLNVAHLALGCLLGYIEFRMPDRPWRTRFPHVRDWFERIERRPSFQQTRPAAGPAAGAGVPPVAALGGTK
;
A
#
# COMPACT_ATOMS: atom_id res chain seq x y z
N MET A 1 10.65 -18.15 -4.08
CA MET A 1 9.68 -17.52 -3.16
C MET A 1 8.32 -17.38 -3.83
N LYS A 2 7.20 -17.39 -3.09
CA LYS A 2 5.84 -17.20 -3.62
C LYS A 2 5.10 -16.14 -2.81
N LEU A 3 4.54 -15.12 -3.48
CA LEU A 3 3.78 -14.04 -2.87
C LEU A 3 2.27 -14.26 -3.05
N PHE A 4 1.55 -14.43 -1.96
CA PHE A 4 0.09 -14.40 -1.92
C PHE A 4 -0.38 -12.94 -1.92
N TYR A 5 -1.14 -12.54 -2.95
CA TYR A 5 -1.41 -11.14 -3.21
C TYR A 5 -2.76 -10.87 -3.90
N SER A 6 -3.13 -9.60 -3.98
CA SER A 6 -4.14 -9.11 -4.91
C SER A 6 -3.57 -7.94 -5.70
N PRO A 7 -3.83 -7.83 -7.02
CA PRO A 7 -3.34 -6.71 -7.84
C PRO A 7 -3.90 -5.35 -7.39
N ALA A 8 -4.99 -5.34 -6.63
CA ALA A 8 -5.57 -4.12 -6.07
C ALA A 8 -4.99 -3.72 -4.71
N SER A 9 -4.19 -4.57 -4.06
CA SER A 9 -3.67 -4.32 -2.71
C SER A 9 -2.46 -3.38 -2.73
N PRO A 10 -2.49 -2.23 -2.04
CA PRO A 10 -1.34 -1.33 -1.95
C PRO A 10 -0.19 -1.96 -1.16
N TYR A 11 -0.48 -2.78 -0.16
CA TYR A 11 0.52 -3.50 0.63
C TYR A 11 1.26 -4.56 -0.20
N ALA A 12 0.52 -5.33 -1.01
CA ALA A 12 1.13 -6.31 -1.90
C ALA A 12 1.90 -5.63 -3.04
N ARG A 13 1.40 -4.48 -3.53
CA ARG A 13 2.12 -3.65 -4.49
C ARG A 13 3.47 -3.20 -3.92
N LYS A 14 3.50 -2.72 -2.67
CA LYS A 14 4.75 -2.33 -1.98
C LYS A 14 5.79 -3.46 -2.02
N VAL A 15 5.39 -4.69 -1.68
CA VAL A 15 6.29 -5.85 -1.72
C VAL A 15 6.81 -6.11 -3.14
N ARG A 16 5.94 -6.05 -4.15
CA ARG A 16 6.34 -6.24 -5.56
C ARG A 16 7.29 -5.14 -6.04
N VAL A 17 7.01 -3.89 -5.70
CA VAL A 17 7.90 -2.75 -6.00
C VAL A 17 9.26 -2.95 -5.35
N VAL A 18 9.30 -3.28 -4.05
CA VAL A 18 10.52 -3.58 -3.31
C VAL A 18 11.32 -4.71 -3.98
N ALA A 19 10.67 -5.82 -4.34
CA ALA A 19 11.34 -6.93 -4.99
C ALA A 19 12.00 -6.52 -6.32
N ILE A 20 11.31 -5.71 -7.14
CA ILE A 20 11.85 -5.22 -8.41
C ILE A 20 13.02 -4.26 -8.19
N GLU A 21 12.91 -3.30 -7.24
CA GLU A 21 13.97 -2.35 -6.91
C GLU A 21 15.25 -3.05 -6.39
N LEU A 22 15.08 -4.20 -5.76
CA LEU A 22 16.17 -5.01 -5.23
C LEU A 22 16.70 -6.07 -6.24
N GLY A 23 16.18 -6.10 -7.49
CA GLY A 23 16.56 -7.09 -8.49
C GLY A 23 16.06 -8.52 -8.19
N LEU A 24 15.06 -8.67 -7.32
CA LEU A 24 14.48 -9.95 -6.90
C LEU A 24 13.12 -10.22 -7.58
N GLY A 25 12.69 -9.37 -8.52
CA GLY A 25 11.36 -9.48 -9.14
C GLY A 25 11.10 -10.85 -9.78
N ASP A 26 12.06 -11.40 -10.51
CA ASP A 26 11.96 -12.68 -11.20
C ASP A 26 11.98 -13.89 -10.24
N ARG A 27 12.42 -13.70 -8.99
CA ARG A 27 12.39 -14.73 -7.95
C ARG A 27 11.03 -14.83 -7.25
N LEU A 28 10.08 -13.94 -7.55
CA LEU A 28 8.81 -13.81 -6.86
C LEU A 28 7.67 -14.38 -7.72
N ALA A 29 7.33 -15.64 -7.52
CA ALA A 29 6.11 -16.22 -8.08
C ALA A 29 4.87 -15.55 -7.44
N LEU A 30 3.89 -15.19 -8.26
CA LEU A 30 2.70 -14.46 -7.80
C LEU A 30 1.48 -15.39 -7.76
N GLU A 31 0.81 -15.46 -6.59
CA GLU A 31 -0.43 -16.24 -6.41
C GLU A 31 -1.56 -15.32 -5.95
N THR A 32 -2.55 -15.14 -6.85
CA THR A 32 -3.72 -14.30 -6.53
C THR A 32 -4.57 -14.97 -5.45
N THR A 33 -4.84 -14.20 -4.38
CA THR A 33 -5.51 -14.69 -3.17
C THR A 33 -6.64 -13.74 -2.78
N ASP A 34 -7.86 -14.27 -2.70
CA ASP A 34 -9.02 -13.49 -2.23
C ASP A 34 -9.11 -13.57 -0.69
N VAL A 35 -9.13 -12.39 -0.07
CA VAL A 35 -9.24 -12.20 1.38
C VAL A 35 -10.21 -11.06 1.71
N SER A 36 -11.28 -10.94 0.97
CA SER A 36 -12.27 -9.88 1.17
C SER A 36 -12.94 -9.97 2.54
N PRO A 37 -13.22 -8.82 3.20
CA PRO A 37 -14.07 -8.79 4.38
C PRO A 37 -15.43 -9.45 4.12
N GLY A 38 -15.92 -10.22 5.11
CA GLY A 38 -17.17 -10.98 4.98
C GLY A 38 -17.08 -12.29 4.18
N LYS A 39 -15.95 -12.56 3.51
CA LYS A 39 -15.68 -13.81 2.79
C LYS A 39 -14.40 -14.47 3.33
N PRO A 40 -14.45 -15.15 4.48
CA PRO A 40 -13.26 -15.68 5.11
C PRO A 40 -12.65 -16.83 4.29
N ASN A 41 -11.39 -16.67 3.88
CA ASN A 41 -10.59 -17.74 3.28
C ASN A 41 -9.92 -18.56 4.41
N ARG A 42 -10.63 -19.60 4.88
CA ARG A 42 -10.15 -20.42 6.01
C ARG A 42 -8.92 -21.24 5.66
N ALA A 43 -8.87 -21.84 4.48
CA ALA A 43 -7.70 -22.63 4.04
C ALA A 43 -6.43 -21.77 3.98
N TYR A 44 -6.56 -20.52 3.52
CA TYR A 44 -5.45 -19.55 3.56
C TYR A 44 -5.05 -19.18 5.00
N ALA A 45 -6.03 -19.03 5.90
CA ALA A 45 -5.76 -18.75 7.31
C ALA A 45 -4.94 -19.86 7.98
N GLU A 46 -5.30 -21.09 7.72
CA GLU A 46 -4.67 -22.27 8.32
C GLU A 46 -3.26 -22.52 7.78
N THR A 47 -2.98 -22.12 6.56
CA THR A 47 -1.73 -22.50 5.89
C THR A 47 -0.76 -21.34 5.67
N ARG A 48 -1.20 -20.08 5.75
CA ARG A 48 -0.39 -18.91 5.37
C ARG A 48 -0.44 -17.78 6.40
N ASN A 49 -1.58 -17.12 6.56
CA ASN A 49 -1.71 -16.00 7.49
C ASN A 49 -2.99 -16.10 8.31
N PRO A 50 -2.91 -16.39 9.60
CA PRO A 50 -4.06 -16.57 10.48
C PRO A 50 -4.98 -15.33 10.52
N LEU A 51 -4.47 -14.14 10.22
CA LEU A 51 -5.26 -12.91 10.13
C LEU A 51 -6.03 -12.78 8.80
N ARG A 52 -5.85 -13.72 7.85
CA ARG A 52 -6.49 -13.67 6.52
C ARG A 52 -6.20 -12.35 5.79
N LYS A 53 -4.97 -11.87 5.93
CA LYS A 53 -4.50 -10.64 5.25
C LYS A 53 -3.45 -10.98 4.21
N ILE A 54 -3.45 -10.25 3.13
CA ILE A 54 -2.40 -10.22 2.12
C ILE A 54 -1.63 -8.90 2.22
N PRO A 55 -0.34 -8.92 1.86
CA PRO A 55 0.46 -10.03 1.36
C PRO A 55 0.90 -11.00 2.45
N ALA A 56 1.21 -12.23 2.04
CA ALA A 56 2.07 -13.15 2.74
C ALA A 56 3.08 -13.74 1.75
N LEU A 57 4.29 -14.00 2.20
CA LEU A 57 5.38 -14.56 1.40
C LEU A 57 5.74 -15.96 1.90
N GLU A 58 5.67 -16.95 1.05
CA GLU A 58 6.32 -18.24 1.26
C GLU A 58 7.78 -18.13 0.80
N ALA A 59 8.71 -18.22 1.73
CA ALA A 59 10.14 -18.16 1.46
C ALA A 59 10.66 -19.48 0.86
N ASP A 60 11.92 -19.48 0.39
CA ASP A 60 12.49 -20.67 -0.26
C ASP A 60 12.71 -21.85 0.71
N ASP A 61 12.76 -21.60 2.02
CA ASP A 61 12.80 -22.62 3.07
C ASP A 61 11.43 -23.15 3.50
N GLY A 62 10.34 -22.65 2.88
CA GLY A 62 8.96 -23.01 3.19
C GLY A 62 8.35 -22.22 4.35
N SER A 63 9.09 -21.36 5.02
CA SER A 63 8.52 -20.47 6.05
C SER A 63 7.58 -19.44 5.44
N THR A 64 6.58 -18.99 6.22
CA THR A 64 5.66 -17.93 5.79
C THR A 64 5.94 -16.65 6.57
N ILE A 65 6.15 -15.56 5.81
CA ILE A 65 6.47 -14.22 6.33
C ILE A 65 5.29 -13.28 6.06
N TYR A 66 4.88 -12.51 7.02
CA TYR A 66 3.92 -11.42 6.99
C TYR A 66 4.20 -10.46 8.18
N ASP A 67 3.84 -9.15 8.15
CA ASP A 67 3.09 -8.44 7.11
C ASP A 67 4.01 -7.91 5.99
N SER A 68 3.46 -6.98 5.18
CA SER A 68 4.20 -6.34 4.08
C SER A 68 5.48 -5.64 4.52
N THR A 69 5.55 -5.12 5.74
CA THR A 69 6.75 -4.44 6.28
C THR A 69 7.85 -5.44 6.53
N VAL A 70 7.51 -6.54 7.20
CA VAL A 70 8.45 -7.63 7.49
C VAL A 70 8.93 -8.28 6.19
N ILE A 71 8.03 -8.49 5.22
CA ILE A 71 8.41 -9.02 3.90
C ILE A 71 9.40 -8.08 3.20
N CYS A 72 9.16 -6.77 3.21
CA CYS A 72 10.06 -5.80 2.59
C CYS A 72 11.45 -5.79 3.23
N GLU A 73 11.52 -5.88 4.56
CA GLU A 73 12.81 -5.96 5.26
C GLU A 73 13.53 -7.29 5.00
N TYR A 74 12.78 -8.41 4.96
CA TYR A 74 13.32 -9.70 4.57
C TYR A 74 13.94 -9.66 3.16
N LEU A 75 13.25 -9.07 2.19
CA LEU A 75 13.76 -8.93 0.82
C LEU A 75 15.00 -8.03 0.77
N ASP A 76 15.04 -6.94 1.54
CA ASP A 76 16.22 -6.07 1.63
C ASP A 76 17.42 -6.85 2.19
N GLN A 77 17.23 -7.65 3.25
CA GLN A 77 18.27 -8.51 3.81
C GLN A 77 18.74 -9.57 2.80
N LEU A 78 17.83 -10.17 2.07
CA LEU A 78 18.15 -11.16 1.03
C LEU A 78 18.97 -10.56 -0.12
N ALA A 79 18.82 -9.26 -0.39
CA ALA A 79 19.58 -8.51 -1.39
C ALA A 79 20.92 -7.95 -0.85
N GLY A 80 21.30 -8.27 0.40
CA GLY A 80 22.52 -7.79 1.03
C GLY A 80 22.29 -6.77 2.15
N GLY A 81 21.08 -6.27 2.29
CA GLY A 81 20.63 -5.39 3.38
C GLY A 81 21.16 -3.96 3.31
N GLY A 82 20.36 -3.03 3.79
CA GLY A 82 20.72 -1.62 3.91
C GLY A 82 20.43 -0.77 2.68
N MET A 83 19.82 -1.32 1.64
CA MET A 83 19.46 -0.56 0.44
C MET A 83 18.21 0.28 0.67
N LEU A 84 17.14 -0.35 1.17
CA LEU A 84 15.86 0.29 1.44
C LEU A 84 15.61 0.51 2.94
N PHE A 85 16.26 -0.26 3.78
CA PHE A 85 16.27 -0.14 5.23
C PHE A 85 17.68 0.25 5.70
N PRO A 86 17.99 1.55 5.87
CA PRO A 86 19.34 2.01 6.21
C PRO A 86 19.91 1.32 7.45
N ARG A 87 21.23 1.05 7.44
CA ARG A 87 21.93 0.46 8.59
C ARG A 87 22.34 1.50 9.63
N GLU A 88 22.57 2.76 9.18
CA GLU A 88 22.92 3.85 10.09
C GLU A 88 21.73 4.14 11.01
N PRO A 89 21.89 4.11 12.35
CA PRO A 89 20.76 4.12 13.29
C PRO A 89 19.86 5.36 13.18
N SER A 90 20.42 6.56 13.07
CA SER A 90 19.63 7.79 13.03
C SER A 90 18.80 7.88 11.75
N LEU A 91 19.40 7.57 10.61
CA LEU A 91 18.70 7.50 9.33
C LEU A 91 17.65 6.39 9.32
N ARG A 92 17.99 5.23 9.90
CA ARG A 92 17.06 4.10 9.99
C ARG A 92 15.78 4.47 10.72
N TRP A 93 15.89 5.10 11.91
CA TRP A 93 14.70 5.49 12.67
C TRP A 93 13.87 6.54 11.94
N ARG A 94 14.49 7.49 11.27
CA ARG A 94 13.80 8.46 10.43
C ARG A 94 13.03 7.79 9.29
N VAL A 95 13.66 6.90 8.54
CA VAL A 95 13.03 6.15 7.45
C VAL A 95 11.89 5.26 7.95
N LEU A 96 12.08 4.55 9.07
CA LEU A 96 11.03 3.71 9.64
C LEU A 96 9.84 4.53 10.17
N THR A 97 10.08 5.72 10.73
CA THR A 97 9.02 6.64 11.15
C THR A 97 8.21 7.14 9.96
N ASN A 98 8.88 7.55 8.88
CA ASN A 98 8.21 7.97 7.65
C ASN A 98 7.47 6.81 6.97
N HIS A 99 8.04 5.61 7.03
CA HIS A 99 7.35 4.40 6.58
C HIS A 99 6.10 4.12 7.40
N ALA A 100 6.18 4.23 8.74
CA ALA A 100 5.02 4.04 9.62
C ALA A 100 3.91 5.07 9.34
N LEU A 101 4.28 6.34 9.04
CA LEU A 101 3.32 7.36 8.62
C LEU A 101 2.63 6.96 7.31
N ALA A 102 3.39 6.60 6.26
CA ALA A 102 2.83 6.17 4.98
C ALA A 102 1.97 4.90 5.12
N GLN A 103 2.38 3.97 5.99
CA GLN A 103 1.64 2.74 6.30
C GLN A 103 0.31 3.06 7.00
N GLY A 104 0.31 3.93 8.02
CA GLY A 104 -0.91 4.35 8.72
C GLY A 104 -1.89 5.09 7.82
N MET A 105 -1.39 5.92 6.89
CA MET A 105 -2.22 6.54 5.85
C MET A 105 -2.83 5.47 4.93
N CYS A 106 -2.07 4.42 4.59
CA CYS A 106 -2.56 3.31 3.78
C CYS A 106 -3.65 2.52 4.53
N ASP A 107 -3.48 2.31 5.83
CA ASP A 107 -4.50 1.67 6.69
C ASP A 107 -5.80 2.50 6.69
N ALA A 108 -5.71 3.81 6.84
CA ALA A 108 -6.85 4.71 6.75
C ALA A 108 -7.54 4.63 5.37
N ALA A 109 -6.77 4.57 4.28
CA ALA A 109 -7.30 4.44 2.92
C ALA A 109 -8.06 3.11 2.70
N ILE A 110 -7.56 2.01 3.25
CA ILE A 110 -8.24 0.70 3.20
C ILE A 110 -9.54 0.74 4.03
N LEU A 111 -9.50 1.32 5.22
CA LEU A 111 -10.69 1.46 6.07
C LEU A 111 -11.75 2.32 5.39
N PHE A 112 -11.35 3.47 4.83
CA PHE A 112 -12.23 4.30 4.01
C PHE A 112 -12.86 3.50 2.87
N ARG A 113 -12.05 2.76 2.10
CA ARG A 113 -12.53 1.94 0.99
C ARG A 113 -13.52 0.89 1.44
N TYR A 114 -13.30 0.21 2.56
CA TYR A 114 -14.21 -0.82 3.06
C TYR A 114 -15.54 -0.22 3.52
N GLU A 115 -15.52 0.92 4.17
CA GLU A 115 -16.74 1.62 4.59
C GLU A 115 -17.61 1.99 3.39
N VAL A 116 -17.01 2.49 2.31
CA VAL A 116 -17.75 2.91 1.11
C VAL A 116 -18.16 1.74 0.23
N ALA A 117 -17.29 0.73 0.07
CA ALA A 117 -17.50 -0.32 -0.93
C ALA A 117 -18.20 -1.56 -0.41
N ILE A 118 -18.10 -1.84 0.89
CA ILE A 118 -18.60 -3.11 1.48
C ILE A 118 -19.77 -2.84 2.41
N ARG A 119 -19.73 -1.77 3.20
CA ARG A 119 -20.82 -1.44 4.11
C ARG A 119 -22.04 -0.96 3.33
N PRO A 120 -23.24 -1.48 3.60
CA PRO A 120 -24.50 -0.96 3.01
C PRO A 120 -24.64 0.54 3.28
N GLU A 121 -25.07 1.28 2.27
CA GLU A 121 -25.11 2.76 2.32
C GLU A 121 -25.82 3.32 3.55
N PRO A 122 -27.00 2.81 3.97
CA PRO A 122 -27.71 3.33 5.16
C PRO A 122 -26.96 3.10 6.48
N GLN A 123 -25.93 2.24 6.47
CA GLN A 123 -25.13 1.89 7.66
C GLN A 123 -23.77 2.58 7.67
N ARG A 124 -23.45 3.38 6.65
CA ARG A 124 -22.18 4.10 6.55
C ARG A 124 -22.12 5.23 7.58
N TRP A 125 -20.98 5.34 8.25
CA TRP A 125 -20.75 6.41 9.20
C TRP A 125 -19.90 7.50 8.57
N SER A 126 -20.56 8.58 8.10
CA SER A 126 -19.92 9.66 7.35
C SER A 126 -18.81 10.38 8.15
N THR A 127 -19.03 10.65 9.44
CA THR A 127 -18.02 11.29 10.30
C THR A 127 -16.75 10.46 10.40
N TRP A 128 -16.88 9.14 10.50
CA TRP A 128 -15.73 8.24 10.54
C TRP A 128 -15.00 8.17 9.19
N LEU A 129 -15.73 8.22 8.08
CA LEU A 129 -15.15 8.32 6.73
C LEU A 129 -14.31 9.58 6.57
N GLU A 130 -14.84 10.74 6.99
CA GLU A 130 -14.09 12.00 6.93
C GLU A 130 -12.87 11.98 7.87
N ASP A 131 -12.95 11.36 9.06
CA ASP A 131 -11.79 11.16 9.94
C ASP A 131 -10.70 10.32 9.29
N GLN A 132 -11.06 9.23 8.58
CA GLN A 132 -10.06 8.45 7.85
C GLN A 132 -9.39 9.26 6.72
N TRP A 133 -10.16 10.08 6.01
CA TRP A 133 -9.61 10.95 4.98
C TRP A 133 -8.73 12.06 5.57
N ASP A 134 -9.13 12.67 6.66
CA ASP A 134 -8.35 13.70 7.36
C ASP A 134 -6.97 13.16 7.81
N ARG A 135 -6.89 11.92 8.25
CA ARG A 135 -5.61 11.24 8.56
C ARG A 135 -4.70 11.16 7.34
N ILE A 136 -5.26 10.84 6.18
CA ILE A 136 -4.50 10.81 4.92
C ILE A 136 -4.03 12.21 4.58
N GLU A 137 -4.90 13.20 4.61
CA GLU A 137 -4.54 14.59 4.30
C GLU A 137 -3.50 15.17 5.27
N SER A 138 -3.61 14.85 6.55
CA SER A 138 -2.64 15.25 7.58
C SER A 138 -1.25 14.67 7.27
N GLY A 139 -1.18 13.40 6.87
CA GLY A 139 0.07 12.78 6.45
C GLY A 139 0.63 13.36 5.16
N LEU A 140 -0.22 13.63 4.16
CA LEU A 140 0.19 14.31 2.92
C LEU A 140 0.73 15.70 3.20
N LYS A 141 0.05 16.48 4.06
CA LYS A 141 0.50 17.80 4.50
C LYS A 141 1.87 17.72 5.17
N TRP A 142 2.07 16.71 6.02
CA TRP A 142 3.37 16.54 6.67
C TRP A 142 4.48 16.27 5.65
N PHE A 143 4.30 15.36 4.69
CA PHE A 143 5.28 15.10 3.63
C PHE A 143 5.50 16.31 2.72
N ASP A 144 4.45 17.08 2.42
CA ASP A 144 4.55 18.29 1.59
C ASP A 144 5.38 19.38 2.27
N GLN A 145 5.18 19.58 3.57
CA GLN A 145 5.94 20.54 4.39
C GLN A 145 7.37 20.09 4.68
N ASN A 146 7.62 18.77 4.69
CA ASN A 146 8.93 18.18 4.91
C ASN A 146 9.46 17.54 3.62
N SER A 147 9.42 18.26 2.51
CA SER A 147 9.76 17.77 1.18
C SER A 147 11.21 17.27 1.05
N ALA A 148 12.11 17.68 1.95
CA ALA A 148 13.45 17.13 2.06
C ALA A 148 13.44 15.61 2.31
N GLU A 149 12.46 15.10 3.04
CA GLU A 149 12.29 13.65 3.28
C GLU A 149 11.96 12.87 1.99
N LEU A 150 11.44 13.57 0.97
CA LEU A 150 11.16 13.01 -0.36
C LEU A 150 12.37 13.09 -1.31
N SER A 151 13.44 13.77 -0.91
CA SER A 151 14.66 13.98 -1.71
C SER A 151 15.81 13.03 -1.33
N GLU A 152 15.67 12.31 -0.25
CA GLU A 152 16.65 11.34 0.23
C GLU A 152 16.82 10.16 -0.75
N PRO A 153 17.91 9.41 -0.67
CA PRO A 153 18.04 8.16 -1.43
C PRO A 153 16.82 7.28 -1.24
N LEU A 154 16.42 6.58 -2.33
CA LEU A 154 15.24 5.72 -2.34
C LEU A 154 15.26 4.76 -1.15
N ASN A 155 14.15 4.72 -0.41
CA ASN A 155 14.00 3.88 0.77
C ASN A 155 12.56 3.33 0.89
N VAL A 156 12.32 2.48 1.87
CA VAL A 156 11.02 1.80 2.05
C VAL A 156 9.85 2.77 2.31
N ALA A 157 10.10 3.94 2.92
CA ALA A 157 9.07 4.96 3.15
C ALA A 157 8.58 5.56 1.83
N HIS A 158 9.50 5.86 0.92
CA HIS A 158 9.18 6.34 -0.43
C HIS A 158 8.33 5.32 -1.19
N LEU A 159 8.70 4.05 -1.14
CA LEU A 159 7.95 2.99 -1.84
C LEU A 159 6.54 2.80 -1.25
N ALA A 160 6.41 2.89 0.08
CA ALA A 160 5.12 2.82 0.75
C ALA A 160 4.22 4.01 0.37
N LEU A 161 4.74 5.24 0.43
CA LEU A 161 4.01 6.45 0.06
C LEU A 161 3.57 6.42 -1.41
N GLY A 162 4.46 6.05 -2.33
CA GLY A 162 4.14 5.95 -3.75
C GLY A 162 3.06 4.89 -4.05
N CYS A 163 3.10 3.75 -3.35
CA CYS A 163 2.05 2.72 -3.47
C CYS A 163 0.69 3.20 -2.93
N LEU A 164 0.68 3.94 -1.82
CA LEU A 164 -0.51 4.57 -1.27
C LEU A 164 -1.12 5.58 -2.25
N LEU A 165 -0.31 6.50 -2.79
CA LEU A 165 -0.80 7.54 -3.71
C LEU A 165 -1.43 6.92 -4.96
N GLY A 166 -0.79 5.91 -5.56
CA GLY A 166 -1.38 5.18 -6.66
C GLY A 166 -2.65 4.41 -6.28
N TYR A 167 -2.80 3.98 -5.03
CA TYR A 167 -4.03 3.38 -4.53
C TYR A 167 -5.16 4.40 -4.37
N ILE A 168 -4.85 5.60 -3.84
CA ILE A 168 -5.82 6.69 -3.73
C ILE A 168 -6.37 7.05 -5.12
N GLU A 169 -5.51 7.23 -6.11
CA GLU A 169 -5.95 7.52 -7.48
C GLU A 169 -6.80 6.42 -8.10
N PHE A 170 -6.47 5.18 -7.79
CA PHE A 170 -7.22 4.02 -8.28
C PHE A 170 -8.59 3.84 -7.62
N ARG A 171 -8.72 4.15 -6.32
CA ARG A 171 -9.92 3.83 -5.53
C ARG A 171 -10.73 5.02 -5.07
N MET A 172 -10.15 6.21 -5.10
CA MET A 172 -10.73 7.46 -4.58
C MET A 172 -10.49 8.62 -5.55
N PRO A 173 -10.87 8.46 -6.85
CA PRO A 173 -10.60 9.48 -7.88
C PRO A 173 -11.27 10.83 -7.55
N ASP A 174 -12.34 10.81 -6.75
CA ASP A 174 -13.08 12.01 -6.34
C ASP A 174 -12.44 12.74 -5.15
N ARG A 175 -11.30 12.26 -4.66
CA ARG A 175 -10.53 12.91 -3.57
C ARG A 175 -9.26 13.56 -4.14
N PRO A 176 -9.35 14.79 -4.68
CA PRO A 176 -8.23 15.47 -5.34
C PRO A 176 -7.19 15.91 -4.29
N TRP A 177 -6.04 15.27 -4.29
CA TRP A 177 -4.93 15.61 -3.40
C TRP A 177 -3.81 16.41 -4.09
N ARG A 178 -3.61 16.21 -5.41
CA ARG A 178 -2.47 16.75 -6.18
C ARG A 178 -2.39 18.29 -6.16
N THR A 179 -3.53 18.98 -6.19
CA THR A 179 -3.57 20.44 -6.18
C THR A 179 -3.26 21.04 -4.80
N ARG A 180 -3.49 20.27 -3.73
CA ARG A 180 -3.30 20.71 -2.35
C ARG A 180 -1.89 20.45 -1.81
N PHE A 181 -1.16 19.48 -2.39
CA PHE A 181 0.15 19.03 -1.94
C PHE A 181 1.14 18.99 -3.11
N PRO A 182 1.63 20.17 -3.57
CA PRO A 182 2.42 20.28 -4.79
C PRO A 182 3.78 19.56 -4.71
N HIS A 183 4.48 19.58 -3.57
CA HIS A 183 5.76 18.90 -3.43
C HIS A 183 5.59 17.37 -3.48
N VAL A 184 4.55 16.85 -2.83
CA VAL A 184 4.21 15.41 -2.91
C VAL A 184 3.82 15.02 -4.33
N ARG A 185 3.03 15.86 -5.03
CA ARG A 185 2.66 15.65 -6.44
C ARG A 185 3.90 15.54 -7.33
N ASP A 186 4.78 16.54 -7.27
CA ASP A 186 5.97 16.62 -8.13
C ASP A 186 6.92 15.45 -7.86
N TRP A 187 7.03 15.04 -6.59
CA TRP A 187 7.77 13.85 -6.21
C TRP A 187 7.10 12.57 -6.76
N PHE A 188 5.78 12.44 -6.61
CA PHE A 188 5.04 11.25 -7.07
C PHE A 188 5.13 11.08 -8.59
N GLU A 189 5.06 12.17 -9.37
CA GLU A 189 5.25 12.15 -10.82
C GLU A 189 6.62 11.62 -11.25
N ARG A 190 7.64 11.80 -10.42
CA ARG A 190 8.96 11.21 -10.68
C ARG A 190 9.01 9.73 -10.32
N ILE A 191 8.51 9.36 -9.13
CA ILE A 191 8.62 7.99 -8.66
C ILE A 191 7.72 7.02 -9.42
N GLU A 192 6.54 7.44 -9.85
CA GLU A 192 5.63 6.60 -10.63
C GLU A 192 6.16 6.23 -12.03
N ARG A 193 7.17 6.95 -12.54
CA ARG A 193 7.85 6.62 -13.81
C ARG A 193 8.86 5.49 -13.66
N ARG A 194 9.19 5.07 -12.46
CA ARG A 194 10.12 3.96 -12.24
C ARG A 194 9.54 2.66 -12.80
N PRO A 195 10.35 1.79 -13.40
CA PRO A 195 9.88 0.51 -13.94
C PRO A 195 9.10 -0.33 -12.93
N SER A 196 9.52 -0.33 -11.67
CA SER A 196 8.86 -1.03 -10.57
C SER A 196 7.42 -0.58 -10.35
N PHE A 197 7.16 0.73 -10.43
CA PHE A 197 5.82 1.30 -10.31
C PHE A 197 4.96 1.06 -11.55
N GLN A 198 5.56 1.13 -12.74
CA GLN A 198 4.86 0.90 -14.01
C GLN A 198 4.37 -0.55 -14.13
N GLN A 199 5.24 -1.51 -13.82
CA GLN A 199 4.94 -2.95 -13.90
C GLN A 199 3.96 -3.42 -12.81
N THR A 200 3.75 -2.63 -11.77
CA THR A 200 2.91 -3.00 -10.62
C THR A 200 1.68 -2.13 -10.47
N ARG A 201 1.26 -1.39 -11.49
CA ARG A 201 0.08 -0.52 -11.42
C ARG A 201 -1.12 -1.26 -10.82
N PRO A 202 -1.89 -0.62 -9.93
CA PRO A 202 -3.08 -1.23 -9.37
C PRO A 202 -4.06 -1.61 -10.48
N ALA A 203 -4.64 -2.80 -10.37
CA ALA A 203 -5.68 -3.26 -11.29
C ALA A 203 -6.80 -3.93 -10.48
N ALA A 204 -8.01 -3.94 -11.03
CA ALA A 204 -9.07 -4.76 -10.49
C ALA A 204 -8.61 -6.22 -10.56
N GLY A 205 -8.70 -6.94 -9.43
CA GLY A 205 -8.47 -8.38 -9.42
C GLY A 205 -9.47 -9.09 -10.35
N PRO A 206 -9.19 -10.36 -10.74
CA PRO A 206 -10.19 -11.16 -11.43
C PRO A 206 -11.48 -11.10 -10.59
N ALA A 207 -12.61 -10.82 -11.24
CA ALA A 207 -13.87 -10.51 -10.61
C ALA A 207 -14.28 -11.62 -9.63
N ALA A 208 -14.10 -11.38 -8.34
CA ALA A 208 -14.95 -12.00 -7.33
C ALA A 208 -16.34 -11.39 -7.55
N GLY A 209 -17.22 -12.12 -8.18
CA GLY A 209 -18.54 -11.80 -8.67
C GLY A 209 -19.08 -10.39 -8.40
N ALA A 210 -19.47 -9.71 -9.46
CA ALA A 210 -20.16 -8.43 -9.57
C ALA A 210 -19.44 -7.22 -8.95
N GLY A 211 -18.97 -6.36 -9.83
CA GLY A 211 -18.17 -5.18 -9.51
C GLY A 211 -18.84 -4.24 -8.52
N VAL A 212 -18.04 -3.79 -7.57
CA VAL A 212 -18.32 -2.54 -6.88
C VAL A 212 -17.81 -1.43 -7.80
N PRO A 213 -18.67 -0.56 -8.34
CA PRO A 213 -18.27 0.54 -9.20
C PRO A 213 -17.32 1.50 -8.46
N PRO A 214 -16.55 2.34 -9.18
CA PRO A 214 -15.88 3.46 -8.55
C PRO A 214 -16.90 4.29 -7.77
N VAL A 215 -16.47 4.85 -6.66
CA VAL A 215 -17.33 5.69 -5.80
C VAL A 215 -17.74 6.90 -6.60
N ALA A 216 -19.02 6.98 -7.00
CA ALA A 216 -19.56 8.22 -7.53
C ALA A 216 -19.55 9.29 -6.43
N ALA A 217 -19.27 10.54 -6.82
CA ALA A 217 -19.19 11.67 -5.93
C ALA A 217 -20.40 11.71 -4.97
N LEU A 218 -20.14 11.73 -3.68
CA LEU A 218 -21.15 12.11 -2.69
C LEU A 218 -21.39 13.60 -2.90
N GLY A 219 -22.42 13.90 -3.72
CA GLY A 219 -22.88 15.25 -3.97
C GLY A 219 -23.20 15.92 -2.64
N GLY A 220 -22.49 17.03 -2.37
CA GLY A 220 -22.81 17.89 -1.25
C GLY A 220 -24.23 18.40 -1.41
N THR A 221 -25.11 18.02 -0.50
CA THR A 221 -26.33 18.76 -0.21
C THR A 221 -26.15 19.49 1.09
N LYS A 222 -26.49 20.76 1.02
CA LYS A 222 -26.38 21.83 2.03
C LYS A 222 -26.86 21.44 3.41
#